data_210d57ef26848265a82929086c893d1b
#
_entry.id   210d57ef26848265a82929086c893d1b
#
_cell.length_a   1.000
_cell.length_b   1.000
_cell.length_c   1.000
_cell.angle_alpha   90.00
_cell.angle_beta   90.00
_cell.angle_gamma   90.00
#
_symmetry.space_group_name_H-M   'P 1'
#
loop_
_entity.id
_entity.type
_entity.pdbx_description
1 polymer ?
#
loop_
_entity_poly.entity_id
_entity_poly.type
_entity_poly.pdbx_seq_one_letter_code
_entity_poly.pdbx_strand_id
1 'polypeptide(L)'
;MILVTGPNGFVGEKIMKLCKDVIPCPSLRTASEEDIRRIVAESGVDTIIHTAAISDIGTCQANPEASYRANVQIPVWLAKAAKNIKLICFSSDQVYSGMEEEEPYSEETVNPGNLYAEHKLLMEQQVLDIDPDAVMLRAEWMYDYYEKKSNYFMNILRAKDTVSFSSRQFRGVTYVKEVALNMEKVMELPAGAYNFGSETTKSMYEITREFLNLLGKDVKLEDAPPRQNLWMNCEKARKLGVEFLTVDEGLKACAKDYHLI
;
A
#
# COMPACT_ATOMS: atom_id res chain seq x y z
N MET A 1 -16.71 5.88 -13.84
CA MET A 1 -16.04 7.05 -13.21
C MET A 1 -15.62 6.68 -11.80
N ILE A 2 -14.42 7.08 -11.35
CA ILE A 2 -13.78 6.58 -10.13
C ILE A 2 -13.61 7.72 -9.12
N LEU A 3 -14.09 7.57 -7.90
CA LEU A 3 -13.84 8.48 -6.79
C LEU A 3 -12.60 8.05 -6.02
N VAL A 4 -11.57 8.90 -5.94
CA VAL A 4 -10.33 8.61 -5.22
C VAL A 4 -10.28 9.38 -3.91
N THR A 5 -10.30 8.68 -2.77
CA THR A 5 -10.09 9.33 -1.46
C THR A 5 -8.59 9.51 -1.21
N GLY A 6 -8.21 10.57 -0.51
CA GLY A 6 -6.80 10.91 -0.32
C GLY A 6 -6.07 11.27 -1.63
N PRO A 7 -6.70 12.05 -2.55
CA PRO A 7 -6.16 12.33 -3.89
C PRO A 7 -4.82 13.06 -3.88
N ASN A 8 -4.48 13.75 -2.79
CA ASN A 8 -3.21 14.45 -2.60
C ASN A 8 -2.18 13.62 -1.80
N GLY A 9 -2.52 12.37 -1.46
CA GLY A 9 -1.63 11.44 -0.78
C GLY A 9 -0.69 10.73 -1.75
N PHE A 10 0.30 10.02 -1.22
CA PHE A 10 1.35 9.38 -1.99
C PHE A 10 0.82 8.44 -3.11
N VAL A 11 -0.14 7.57 -2.79
CA VAL A 11 -0.78 6.66 -3.75
C VAL A 11 -1.85 7.39 -4.56
N GLY A 12 -2.72 8.16 -3.89
CA GLY A 12 -3.82 8.87 -4.53
C GLY A 12 -3.37 9.82 -5.62
N GLU A 13 -2.29 10.60 -5.38
CA GLU A 13 -1.71 11.50 -6.39
C GLU A 13 -1.27 10.74 -7.66
N LYS A 14 -0.69 9.55 -7.50
CA LYS A 14 -0.25 8.74 -8.65
C LYS A 14 -1.45 8.17 -9.43
N ILE A 15 -2.48 7.70 -8.73
CA ILE A 15 -3.74 7.24 -9.36
C ILE A 15 -4.39 8.40 -10.11
N MET A 16 -4.52 9.58 -9.47
CA MET A 16 -5.08 10.77 -10.12
C MET A 16 -4.34 11.20 -11.40
N LYS A 17 -3.03 10.95 -11.48
CA LYS A 17 -2.20 11.31 -12.64
C LYS A 17 -2.26 10.30 -13.77
N LEU A 18 -2.39 9.02 -13.48
CA LEU A 18 -2.19 7.94 -14.46
C LEU A 18 -3.47 7.21 -14.85
N CYS A 19 -4.48 7.19 -13.99
CA CYS A 19 -5.77 6.57 -14.31
C CYS A 19 -6.69 7.55 -15.03
N LYS A 20 -7.58 6.99 -15.88
CA LYS A 20 -8.61 7.76 -16.58
C LYS A 20 -9.90 7.82 -15.75
N ASP A 21 -10.75 8.79 -16.05
CA ASP A 21 -12.09 8.94 -15.47
C ASP A 21 -12.10 8.97 -13.93
N VAL A 22 -11.07 9.58 -13.34
CA VAL A 22 -10.88 9.73 -11.88
C VAL A 22 -11.30 11.12 -11.43
N ILE A 23 -12.01 11.20 -10.30
CA ILE A 23 -12.35 12.45 -9.62
C ILE A 23 -11.85 12.44 -8.18
N PRO A 24 -11.35 13.60 -7.67
CA PRO A 24 -10.86 13.69 -6.30
C PRO A 24 -12.04 13.71 -5.31
N CYS A 25 -11.95 12.87 -4.27
CA CYS A 25 -12.83 12.97 -3.12
C CYS A 25 -12.39 14.16 -2.23
N PRO A 26 -13.33 14.97 -1.71
CA PRO A 26 -13.03 15.92 -0.65
C PRO A 26 -12.39 15.25 0.57
N SER A 27 -11.73 16.05 1.43
CA SER A 27 -11.14 15.50 2.65
C SER A 27 -12.22 14.92 3.57
N LEU A 28 -12.06 13.64 3.92
CA LEU A 28 -12.97 12.93 4.83
C LEU A 28 -12.54 13.01 6.31
N ARG A 29 -11.44 13.71 6.61
CA ARG A 29 -10.84 13.74 7.95
C ARG A 29 -11.82 14.16 9.04
N THR A 30 -12.66 15.14 8.77
CA THR A 30 -13.66 15.67 9.72
C THR A 30 -15.10 15.38 9.30
N ALA A 31 -15.31 14.67 8.20
CA ALA A 31 -16.62 14.34 7.67
C ALA A 31 -17.40 13.38 8.59
N SER A 32 -18.66 13.61 8.77
CA SER A 32 -19.58 12.66 9.43
C SER A 32 -19.96 11.52 8.49
N GLU A 33 -20.61 10.47 9.01
CA GLU A 33 -21.17 9.40 8.18
C GLU A 33 -22.17 9.94 7.17
N GLU A 34 -22.98 10.92 7.55
CA GLU A 34 -23.96 11.59 6.69
C GLU A 34 -23.27 12.39 5.56
N ASP A 35 -22.16 13.10 5.88
CA ASP A 35 -21.39 13.81 4.84
C ASP A 35 -20.78 12.84 3.83
N ILE A 36 -20.26 11.71 4.29
CA ILE A 36 -19.69 10.68 3.39
C ILE A 36 -20.80 10.11 2.50
N ARG A 37 -21.96 9.79 3.07
CA ARG A 37 -23.10 9.30 2.30
C ARG A 37 -23.52 10.29 1.22
N ARG A 38 -23.59 11.59 1.55
CA ARG A 38 -23.91 12.66 0.60
C ARG A 38 -22.86 12.78 -0.50
N ILE A 39 -21.56 12.82 -0.14
CA ILE A 39 -20.45 12.90 -1.09
C ILE A 39 -20.50 11.74 -2.10
N VAL A 40 -20.70 10.52 -1.63
CA VAL A 40 -20.79 9.33 -2.49
C VAL A 40 -22.03 9.41 -3.40
N ALA A 41 -23.19 9.77 -2.86
CA ALA A 41 -24.42 9.87 -3.65
C ALA A 41 -24.36 10.95 -4.74
N GLU A 42 -23.76 12.12 -4.43
CA GLU A 42 -23.61 13.23 -5.36
C GLU A 42 -22.50 13.01 -6.41
N SER A 43 -21.56 12.11 -6.15
CA SER A 43 -20.41 11.86 -7.06
C SER A 43 -20.81 11.17 -8.36
N GLY A 44 -21.87 10.36 -8.36
CA GLY A 44 -22.32 9.62 -9.54
C GLY A 44 -21.29 8.61 -10.07
N VAL A 45 -20.41 8.09 -9.21
CA VAL A 45 -19.36 7.14 -9.58
C VAL A 45 -19.84 5.69 -9.52
N ASP A 46 -19.15 4.82 -10.23
CA ASP A 46 -19.35 3.37 -10.20
C ASP A 46 -18.25 2.64 -9.39
N THR A 47 -17.18 3.36 -9.05
CA THR A 47 -16.05 2.80 -8.30
C THR A 47 -15.50 3.81 -7.29
N ILE A 48 -15.15 3.34 -6.10
CA ILE A 48 -14.42 4.11 -5.06
C ILE A 48 -13.08 3.43 -4.80
N ILE A 49 -11.99 4.17 -4.94
CA ILE A 49 -10.65 3.74 -4.51
C ILE A 49 -10.27 4.51 -3.24
N HIS A 50 -10.24 3.79 -2.12
CA HIS A 50 -9.94 4.37 -0.82
C HIS A 50 -8.46 4.23 -0.48
N THR A 51 -7.69 5.32 -0.68
CA THR A 51 -6.25 5.38 -0.36
C THR A 51 -5.94 6.22 0.89
N ALA A 52 -6.93 6.95 1.43
CA ALA A 52 -6.74 7.80 2.60
C ALA A 52 -6.50 6.95 3.86
N ALA A 53 -5.42 7.22 4.57
CA ALA A 53 -5.05 6.51 5.80
C ALA A 53 -4.08 7.34 6.65
N ILE A 54 -4.00 7.02 7.93
CA ILE A 54 -2.82 7.29 8.76
C ILE A 54 -1.95 6.04 8.71
N SER A 55 -0.82 6.07 7.98
CA SER A 55 0.00 4.88 7.71
C SER A 55 1.31 4.82 8.50
N ASP A 56 1.59 5.83 9.32
CA ASP A 56 2.75 5.84 10.20
C ASP A 56 2.41 5.12 11.52
N ILE A 57 3.13 4.01 11.79
CA ILE A 57 2.88 3.13 12.95
C ILE A 57 3.03 3.91 14.26
N GLY A 58 4.07 4.76 14.37
CA GLY A 58 4.29 5.56 15.56
C GLY A 58 3.18 6.57 15.82
N THR A 59 2.68 7.21 14.76
CA THR A 59 1.54 8.13 14.83
C THR A 59 0.26 7.40 15.25
N CYS A 60 0.01 6.20 14.72
CA CYS A 60 -1.15 5.38 15.10
C CYS A 60 -1.08 4.99 16.58
N GLN A 61 0.09 4.55 17.06
CA GLN A 61 0.31 4.19 18.45
C GLN A 61 0.14 5.39 19.40
N ALA A 62 0.62 6.57 18.99
CA ALA A 62 0.51 7.78 19.78
C ALA A 62 -0.92 8.38 19.80
N ASN A 63 -1.72 8.09 18.76
CA ASN A 63 -3.08 8.64 18.60
C ASN A 63 -4.07 7.55 18.16
N PRO A 64 -4.42 6.61 19.05
CA PRO A 64 -5.27 5.45 18.71
C PRO A 64 -6.65 5.83 18.16
N GLU A 65 -7.30 6.86 18.71
CA GLU A 65 -8.61 7.31 18.27
C GLU A 65 -8.57 7.90 16.84
N ALA A 66 -7.56 8.72 16.54
CA ALA A 66 -7.38 9.27 15.20
C ALA A 66 -7.04 8.16 14.19
N SER A 67 -6.23 7.18 14.59
CA SER A 67 -5.92 5.99 13.80
C SER A 67 -7.16 5.16 13.53
N TYR A 68 -7.96 4.84 14.55
CA TYR A 68 -9.23 4.11 14.40
C TYR A 68 -10.17 4.84 13.44
N ARG A 69 -10.34 6.14 13.65
CA ARG A 69 -11.21 6.95 12.78
C ARG A 69 -10.78 6.88 11.32
N ALA A 70 -9.49 7.12 11.06
CA ALA A 70 -8.98 7.18 9.69
C ALA A 70 -8.92 5.81 9.01
N ASN A 71 -8.52 4.77 9.74
CA ASN A 71 -8.19 3.47 9.19
C ASN A 71 -9.33 2.45 9.30
N VAL A 72 -10.36 2.70 10.13
CA VAL A 72 -11.50 1.79 10.31
C VAL A 72 -12.82 2.51 10.05
N GLN A 73 -13.12 3.57 10.79
CA GLN A 73 -14.44 4.19 10.78
C GLN A 73 -14.80 4.81 9.44
N ILE A 74 -13.90 5.56 8.81
CA ILE A 74 -14.13 6.18 7.51
C ILE A 74 -14.36 5.13 6.42
N PRO A 75 -13.50 4.09 6.21
CA PRO A 75 -13.78 3.05 5.22
C PRO A 75 -15.08 2.26 5.50
N VAL A 76 -15.44 2.04 6.76
CA VAL A 76 -16.74 1.44 7.13
C VAL A 76 -17.92 2.33 6.69
N TRP A 77 -17.82 3.62 6.87
CA TRP A 77 -18.85 4.57 6.37
C TRP A 77 -18.90 4.63 4.85
N LEU A 78 -17.75 4.51 4.18
CA LEU A 78 -17.71 4.37 2.71
C LEU A 78 -18.40 3.09 2.24
N ALA A 79 -18.18 1.95 2.91
CA ALA A 79 -18.85 0.69 2.58
C ALA A 79 -20.38 0.80 2.72
N LYS A 80 -20.87 1.44 3.78
CA LYS A 80 -22.31 1.70 3.97
C LYS A 80 -22.91 2.60 2.88
N ALA A 81 -22.09 3.54 2.36
CA ALA A 81 -22.51 4.47 1.32
C ALA A 81 -22.40 3.90 -0.10
N ALA A 82 -21.51 2.92 -0.33
CA ALA A 82 -21.11 2.39 -1.63
C ALA A 82 -22.08 1.35 -2.22
N LYS A 83 -23.39 1.46 -1.95
CA LYS A 83 -24.40 0.52 -2.49
C LYS A 83 -24.35 0.49 -4.02
N ASN A 84 -24.09 -0.70 -4.58
CA ASN A 84 -23.92 -0.93 -6.02
C ASN A 84 -22.74 -0.15 -6.64
N ILE A 85 -21.77 0.25 -5.83
CA ILE A 85 -20.52 0.91 -6.25
C ILE A 85 -19.37 -0.01 -5.85
N LYS A 86 -18.45 -0.31 -6.78
CA LYS A 86 -17.28 -1.12 -6.47
C LYS A 86 -16.40 -0.39 -5.44
N LEU A 87 -16.18 -0.99 -4.28
CA LEU A 87 -15.31 -0.43 -3.24
C LEU A 87 -13.97 -1.17 -3.21
N ILE A 88 -12.89 -0.41 -3.34
CA ILE A 88 -11.51 -0.91 -3.27
C ILE A 88 -10.81 -0.16 -2.14
N CYS A 89 -10.35 -0.88 -1.11
CA CYS A 89 -9.66 -0.30 0.04
C CYS A 89 -8.19 -0.74 0.09
N PHE A 90 -7.29 0.20 0.31
CA PHE A 90 -5.90 -0.11 0.59
C PHE A 90 -5.74 -0.56 2.06
N SER A 91 -5.44 -1.83 2.23
CA SER A 91 -4.95 -2.44 3.47
C SER A 91 -3.40 -2.40 3.48
N SER A 92 -2.73 -3.27 4.21
CA SER A 92 -1.28 -3.24 4.38
C SER A 92 -0.70 -4.63 4.61
N ASP A 93 0.56 -4.83 4.17
CA ASP A 93 1.44 -5.93 4.53
C ASP A 93 1.66 -6.05 6.04
N GLN A 94 1.42 -4.97 6.79
CA GLN A 94 1.53 -4.97 8.25
C GLN A 94 0.57 -5.94 8.96
N VAL A 95 -0.47 -6.43 8.29
CA VAL A 95 -1.33 -7.50 8.84
C VAL A 95 -0.56 -8.79 9.11
N TYR A 96 0.64 -8.93 8.57
CA TYR A 96 1.57 -10.04 8.80
C TYR A 96 2.66 -9.73 9.85
N SER A 97 2.67 -8.53 10.45
CA SER A 97 3.80 -8.06 11.28
C SER A 97 4.04 -8.83 12.58
N GLY A 98 3.10 -9.65 13.01
CA GLY A 98 3.24 -10.57 14.15
C GLY A 98 3.49 -12.03 13.75
N MET A 99 3.69 -12.32 12.46
CA MET A 99 4.04 -13.66 11.97
C MET A 99 5.50 -13.97 12.30
N GLU A 100 5.79 -15.26 12.54
CA GLU A 100 7.13 -15.73 12.90
C GLU A 100 7.75 -16.61 11.80
N GLU A 101 6.95 -17.07 10.83
CA GLU A 101 7.40 -17.92 9.75
C GLU A 101 8.33 -17.19 8.78
N GLU A 102 9.25 -17.92 8.14
CA GLU A 102 10.22 -17.41 7.16
C GLU A 102 9.75 -17.61 5.70
N GLU A 103 8.52 -18.05 5.49
CA GLU A 103 7.94 -18.29 4.16
C GLU A 103 7.13 -17.08 3.66
N PRO A 104 6.93 -16.94 2.33
CA PRO A 104 6.05 -15.92 1.81
C PRO A 104 4.60 -16.14 2.27
N TYR A 105 3.99 -15.13 2.87
CA TYR A 105 2.64 -15.20 3.44
C TYR A 105 1.56 -15.15 2.35
N SER A 106 0.62 -16.10 2.41
CA SER A 106 -0.63 -16.03 1.65
C SER A 106 -1.68 -15.19 2.37
N GLU A 107 -2.83 -14.95 1.72
CA GLU A 107 -3.92 -14.18 2.30
C GLU A 107 -4.68 -14.91 3.42
N GLU A 108 -4.46 -16.21 3.58
CA GLU A 108 -5.25 -17.08 4.48
C GLU A 108 -4.94 -16.85 5.96
N THR A 109 -3.67 -16.57 6.28
CA THR A 109 -3.23 -16.42 7.68
C THR A 109 -2.68 -15.02 7.90
N VAL A 110 -3.16 -14.36 8.95
CA VAL A 110 -2.73 -13.01 9.35
C VAL A 110 -2.49 -12.98 10.84
N ASN A 111 -1.49 -12.20 11.27
CA ASN A 111 -1.21 -11.92 12.67
C ASN A 111 -0.67 -10.49 12.79
N PRO A 112 -1.53 -9.49 13.14
CA PRO A 112 -1.11 -8.10 13.27
C PRO A 112 -0.25 -7.91 14.53
N GLY A 113 0.94 -7.32 14.40
CA GLY A 113 1.88 -7.09 15.49
C GLY A 113 1.94 -5.65 16.00
N ASN A 114 1.04 -4.78 15.53
CA ASN A 114 0.98 -3.37 15.95
C ASN A 114 -0.42 -2.78 15.71
N LEU A 115 -0.73 -1.67 16.37
CA LEU A 115 -2.05 -1.03 16.32
C LEU A 115 -2.50 -0.63 14.90
N TYR A 116 -1.56 -0.16 14.05
CA TYR A 116 -1.91 0.14 12.66
C TYR A 116 -2.37 -1.11 11.91
N ALA A 117 -1.64 -2.21 12.08
CA ALA A 117 -1.98 -3.50 11.49
C ALA A 117 -3.34 -4.04 12.00
N GLU A 118 -3.59 -3.95 13.31
CA GLU A 118 -4.87 -4.30 13.92
C GLU A 118 -6.02 -3.49 13.31
N HIS A 119 -5.85 -2.18 13.17
CA HIS A 119 -6.87 -1.32 12.55
C HIS A 119 -7.08 -1.66 11.07
N LYS A 120 -6.01 -2.00 10.33
CA LYS A 120 -6.16 -2.42 8.92
C LYS A 120 -6.91 -3.73 8.79
N LEU A 121 -6.58 -4.72 9.63
CA LEU A 121 -7.31 -6.00 9.64
C LEU A 121 -8.76 -5.83 10.07
N LEU A 122 -9.03 -5.01 11.09
CA LEU A 122 -10.39 -4.69 11.52
C LEU A 122 -11.20 -3.99 10.43
N MET A 123 -10.55 -3.09 9.66
CA MET A 123 -11.15 -2.48 8.47
C MET A 123 -11.56 -3.54 7.45
N GLU A 124 -10.64 -4.47 7.09
CA GLU A 124 -10.94 -5.55 6.15
C GLU A 124 -12.20 -6.33 6.57
N GLN A 125 -12.24 -6.75 7.83
CA GLN A 125 -13.35 -7.51 8.39
C GLN A 125 -14.67 -6.73 8.33
N GLN A 126 -14.70 -5.52 8.91
CA GLN A 126 -15.94 -4.73 8.99
C GLN A 126 -16.44 -4.24 7.64
N VAL A 127 -15.54 -3.91 6.72
CA VAL A 127 -15.95 -3.51 5.35
C VAL A 127 -16.55 -4.69 4.60
N LEU A 128 -15.91 -5.88 4.65
CA LEU A 128 -16.42 -7.08 3.99
C LEU A 128 -17.72 -7.61 4.60
N ASP A 129 -17.95 -7.41 5.89
CA ASP A 129 -19.23 -7.72 6.56
C ASP A 129 -20.39 -6.83 6.03
N ILE A 130 -20.10 -5.60 5.63
CA ILE A 130 -21.09 -4.62 5.12
C ILE A 130 -21.24 -4.71 3.61
N ASP A 131 -20.13 -4.79 2.91
CA ASP A 131 -20.01 -4.87 1.47
C ASP A 131 -19.21 -6.12 1.08
N PRO A 132 -19.88 -7.28 0.92
CA PRO A 132 -19.21 -8.53 0.57
C PRO A 132 -18.52 -8.52 -0.79
N ASP A 133 -18.83 -7.53 -1.66
CA ASP A 133 -18.23 -7.37 -3.00
C ASP A 133 -16.98 -6.47 -3.00
N ALA A 134 -16.60 -5.92 -1.83
CA ALA A 134 -15.42 -5.06 -1.70
C ALA A 134 -14.09 -5.81 -1.92
N VAL A 135 -13.07 -5.07 -2.36
CA VAL A 135 -11.70 -5.56 -2.56
C VAL A 135 -10.75 -4.89 -1.57
N MET A 136 -9.98 -5.71 -0.86
CA MET A 136 -8.96 -5.27 0.09
C MET A 136 -7.57 -5.52 -0.50
N LEU A 137 -6.77 -4.47 -0.67
CA LEU A 137 -5.40 -4.58 -1.19
C LEU A 137 -4.41 -4.49 -0.02
N ARG A 138 -3.80 -5.60 0.35
CA ARG A 138 -2.70 -5.65 1.33
C ARG A 138 -1.44 -5.16 0.67
N ALA A 139 -1.29 -3.84 0.62
CA ALA A 139 -0.22 -3.20 -0.11
C ALA A 139 1.10 -3.21 0.67
N GLU A 140 2.20 -3.42 -0.05
CA GLU A 140 3.57 -3.38 0.47
C GLU A 140 4.06 -1.96 0.73
N TRP A 141 5.30 -1.84 1.18
CA TRP A 141 6.00 -0.57 1.31
C TRP A 141 6.25 0.04 -0.07
N MET A 142 5.46 1.05 -0.41
CA MET A 142 5.53 1.71 -1.72
C MET A 142 6.58 2.81 -1.73
N TYR A 143 7.22 2.99 -2.91
CA TYR A 143 8.21 4.03 -3.14
C TYR A 143 7.98 4.77 -4.46
N ASP A 144 8.58 5.96 -4.54
CA ASP A 144 8.72 6.79 -5.73
C ASP A 144 9.87 7.78 -5.50
N TYR A 145 10.31 8.46 -6.55
CA TYR A 145 11.04 9.70 -6.40
C TYR A 145 10.07 10.79 -5.90
N TYR A 146 9.97 10.91 -4.58
CA TYR A 146 8.97 11.75 -3.94
C TYR A 146 9.55 12.44 -2.70
N GLU A 147 9.77 13.76 -2.80
CA GLU A 147 10.50 14.50 -1.78
C GLU A 147 9.70 14.79 -0.50
N LYS A 148 8.36 14.83 -0.61
CA LYS A 148 7.47 15.22 0.50
C LYS A 148 7.29 14.14 1.56
N LYS A 149 7.65 12.88 1.27
CA LYS A 149 7.49 11.74 2.19
C LYS A 149 8.70 10.82 2.10
N SER A 150 9.25 10.43 3.25
CA SER A 150 10.26 9.39 3.33
C SER A 150 9.71 8.07 2.79
N ASN A 151 10.47 7.41 1.92
CA ASN A 151 10.21 6.09 1.38
C ASN A 151 11.54 5.38 1.08
N TYR A 152 11.50 4.08 0.80
CA TYR A 152 12.70 3.27 0.58
C TYR A 152 13.64 3.89 -0.47
N PHE A 153 13.12 4.22 -1.66
CA PHE A 153 13.90 4.77 -2.77
C PHE A 153 14.61 6.07 -2.38
N MET A 154 13.89 7.01 -1.78
CA MET A 154 14.45 8.30 -1.35
C MET A 154 15.46 8.14 -0.22
N ASN A 155 15.25 7.18 0.69
CA ASN A 155 16.19 6.89 1.77
C ASN A 155 17.54 6.42 1.21
N ILE A 156 17.53 5.51 0.24
CA ILE A 156 18.75 5.03 -0.43
C ILE A 156 19.38 6.14 -1.28
N LEU A 157 18.58 6.88 -2.03
CA LEU A 157 19.08 7.97 -2.87
C LEU A 157 19.77 9.07 -2.06
N ARG A 158 19.26 9.39 -0.87
CA ARG A 158 19.81 10.42 0.03
C ARG A 158 20.92 9.93 0.95
N ALA A 159 21.14 8.63 1.01
CA ALA A 159 22.18 8.05 1.86
C ALA A 159 23.59 8.57 1.46
N LYS A 160 24.41 8.91 2.45
CA LYS A 160 25.78 9.43 2.25
C LYS A 160 26.87 8.53 2.81
N ASP A 161 26.69 8.04 4.05
CA ASP A 161 27.75 7.33 4.76
C ASP A 161 27.41 5.83 4.92
N THR A 162 26.34 5.52 5.64
CA THR A 162 25.98 4.15 5.99
C THR A 162 24.46 3.97 5.93
N VAL A 163 24.03 2.81 5.43
CA VAL A 163 22.67 2.30 5.56
C VAL A 163 22.69 0.91 6.14
N SER A 164 21.63 0.52 6.85
CA SER A 164 21.56 -0.78 7.52
C SER A 164 20.27 -1.49 7.14
N PHE A 165 20.40 -2.69 6.55
CA PHE A 165 19.30 -3.59 6.23
C PHE A 165 19.68 -5.03 6.56
N SER A 166 18.71 -5.88 6.88
CA SER A 166 18.99 -7.23 7.30
C SER A 166 19.07 -8.22 6.14
N SER A 167 20.08 -9.09 6.16
CA SER A 167 20.19 -10.25 5.27
C SER A 167 19.16 -11.36 5.57
N ARG A 168 18.43 -11.23 6.70
CA ARG A 168 17.39 -12.16 7.14
C ARG A 168 15.99 -11.50 7.17
N GLN A 169 15.82 -10.35 6.56
CA GLN A 169 14.52 -9.70 6.41
C GLN A 169 14.09 -9.76 4.95
N PHE A 170 12.95 -10.40 4.71
CA PHE A 170 12.33 -10.49 3.39
C PHE A 170 11.04 -9.67 3.37
N ARG A 171 10.91 -8.84 2.37
CA ARG A 171 9.70 -8.10 2.03
C ARG A 171 9.87 -7.48 0.66
N GLY A 172 8.78 -7.30 -0.05
CA GLY A 172 8.78 -6.49 -1.27
C GLY A 172 8.79 -4.99 -0.96
N VAL A 173 9.21 -4.24 -1.95
CA VAL A 173 9.03 -2.78 -2.04
C VAL A 173 8.50 -2.48 -3.44
N THR A 174 7.43 -1.69 -3.53
CA THR A 174 6.66 -1.54 -4.77
C THR A 174 6.73 -0.12 -5.32
N TYR A 175 7.05 -0.01 -6.61
CA TYR A 175 7.00 1.27 -7.32
C TYR A 175 5.55 1.74 -7.44
N VAL A 176 5.20 2.90 -6.90
CA VAL A 176 3.82 3.37 -6.85
C VAL A 176 3.20 3.61 -8.23
N LYS A 177 4.00 3.80 -9.28
CA LYS A 177 3.53 3.85 -10.66
C LYS A 177 2.87 2.53 -11.08
N GLU A 178 3.47 1.39 -10.69
CA GLU A 178 2.90 0.06 -10.98
C GLU A 178 1.53 -0.14 -10.30
N VAL A 179 1.36 0.42 -9.10
CA VAL A 179 0.06 0.44 -8.42
C VAL A 179 -1.01 1.10 -9.28
N ALA A 180 -0.72 2.28 -9.82
CA ALA A 180 -1.67 3.00 -10.67
C ALA A 180 -1.94 2.28 -12.00
N LEU A 181 -0.91 1.66 -12.60
CA LEU A 181 -1.05 0.90 -13.85
C LEU A 181 -1.91 -0.36 -13.69
N ASN A 182 -1.92 -0.96 -12.51
CA ASN A 182 -2.74 -2.14 -12.21
C ASN A 182 -4.19 -1.82 -11.84
N MET A 183 -4.59 -0.54 -11.69
CA MET A 183 -5.94 -0.21 -11.19
C MET A 183 -7.07 -0.72 -12.10
N GLU A 184 -6.89 -0.78 -13.41
CA GLU A 184 -7.90 -1.35 -14.32
C GLU A 184 -8.15 -2.83 -13.99
N LYS A 185 -7.10 -3.61 -13.75
CA LYS A 185 -7.22 -5.03 -13.36
C LYS A 185 -7.74 -5.19 -11.93
N VAL A 186 -7.34 -4.32 -11.03
CA VAL A 186 -7.87 -4.31 -9.66
C VAL A 186 -9.38 -4.11 -9.61
N MET A 187 -9.93 -3.27 -10.47
CA MET A 187 -11.39 -3.05 -10.56
C MET A 187 -12.16 -4.30 -11.03
N GLU A 188 -11.49 -5.21 -11.75
CA GLU A 188 -12.06 -6.48 -12.23
C GLU A 188 -11.94 -7.61 -11.18
N LEU A 189 -11.17 -7.43 -10.10
CA LEU A 189 -10.96 -8.46 -9.10
C LEU A 189 -12.28 -8.88 -8.43
N PRO A 190 -12.50 -10.19 -8.21
CA PRO A 190 -13.51 -10.68 -7.28
C PRO A 190 -13.33 -10.09 -5.87
N ALA A 191 -14.39 -10.14 -5.08
CA ALA A 191 -14.35 -9.72 -3.69
C ALA A 191 -13.29 -10.44 -2.86
N GLY A 192 -12.79 -9.77 -1.82
CA GLY A 192 -11.88 -10.34 -0.84
C GLY A 192 -10.54 -9.62 -0.70
N ALA A 193 -9.65 -10.20 0.10
CA ALA A 193 -8.31 -9.67 0.33
C ALA A 193 -7.30 -10.23 -0.68
N TYR A 194 -6.35 -9.37 -1.08
CA TYR A 194 -5.28 -9.69 -2.02
C TYR A 194 -3.96 -9.09 -1.54
N ASN A 195 -2.92 -9.89 -1.52
CA ASN A 195 -1.56 -9.40 -1.45
C ASN A 195 -1.24 -8.60 -2.71
N PHE A 196 -0.68 -7.41 -2.55
CA PHE A 196 -0.62 -6.43 -3.62
C PHE A 196 0.71 -5.69 -3.63
N GLY A 197 1.61 -6.12 -4.50
CA GLY A 197 2.95 -5.55 -4.62
C GLY A 197 3.94 -6.39 -5.40
N SER A 198 5.19 -5.93 -5.42
CA SER A 198 6.32 -6.51 -6.15
C SER A 198 6.91 -7.69 -5.41
N GLU A 199 7.00 -8.85 -6.03
CA GLU A 199 7.59 -10.03 -5.41
C GLU A 199 9.12 -10.01 -5.50
N THR A 200 9.78 -10.67 -4.53
CA THR A 200 11.22 -10.84 -4.47
C THR A 200 11.56 -12.17 -3.79
N THR A 201 12.71 -12.73 -4.14
CA THR A 201 13.34 -13.85 -3.41
C THR A 201 14.59 -13.38 -2.64
N LYS A 202 14.87 -12.07 -2.65
CA LYS A 202 16.04 -11.47 -2.04
C LYS A 202 15.71 -10.82 -0.70
N SER A 203 16.68 -10.85 0.20
CA SER A 203 16.61 -10.09 1.45
C SER A 203 16.70 -8.58 1.19
N MET A 204 16.26 -7.78 2.16
CA MET A 204 16.39 -6.32 2.09
C MET A 204 17.85 -5.87 1.97
N TYR A 205 18.79 -6.64 2.54
CA TYR A 205 20.23 -6.38 2.37
C TYR A 205 20.67 -6.55 0.91
N GLU A 206 20.29 -7.64 0.25
CA GLU A 206 20.63 -7.92 -1.14
C GLU A 206 20.01 -6.92 -2.10
N ILE A 207 18.72 -6.61 -1.92
CA ILE A 207 18.00 -5.58 -2.69
C ILE A 207 18.74 -4.24 -2.56
N THR A 208 19.10 -3.85 -1.33
CA THR A 208 19.76 -2.56 -1.10
C THR A 208 21.16 -2.52 -1.70
N ARG A 209 21.93 -3.61 -1.59
CA ARG A 209 23.27 -3.71 -2.21
C ARG A 209 23.19 -3.54 -3.72
N GLU A 210 22.25 -4.24 -4.38
CA GLU A 210 22.09 -4.16 -5.82
C GLU A 210 21.60 -2.78 -6.26
N PHE A 211 20.71 -2.17 -5.50
CA PHE A 211 20.23 -0.84 -5.81
C PHE A 211 21.30 0.26 -5.62
N LEU A 212 22.14 0.17 -4.58
CA LEU A 212 23.31 1.04 -4.40
C LEU A 212 24.28 0.92 -5.59
N ASN A 213 24.56 -0.32 -6.02
CA ASN A 213 25.41 -0.58 -7.18
C ASN A 213 24.81 0.01 -8.47
N LEU A 214 23.49 -0.16 -8.67
CA LEU A 214 22.78 0.40 -9.83
C LEU A 214 22.89 1.94 -9.89
N LEU A 215 22.83 2.60 -8.74
CA LEU A 215 22.96 4.06 -8.62
C LEU A 215 24.42 4.56 -8.62
N GLY A 216 25.41 3.66 -8.66
CA GLY A 216 26.82 4.00 -8.57
C GLY A 216 27.20 4.68 -7.23
N LYS A 217 26.51 4.36 -6.12
CA LYS A 217 26.70 5.00 -4.82
C LYS A 217 27.73 4.24 -3.98
N ASP A 218 28.74 4.95 -3.50
CA ASP A 218 29.72 4.47 -2.54
C ASP A 218 29.19 4.76 -1.11
N VAL A 219 28.23 3.91 -0.68
CA VAL A 219 27.62 3.97 0.66
C VAL A 219 27.84 2.63 1.34
N LYS A 220 28.31 2.65 2.58
CA LYS A 220 28.52 1.44 3.37
C LYS A 220 27.17 0.80 3.67
N LEU A 221 27.01 -0.48 3.32
CA LEU A 221 25.86 -1.28 3.72
C LEU A 221 26.21 -2.20 4.88
N GLU A 222 25.52 -2.08 5.99
CA GLU A 222 25.67 -2.91 7.17
C GLU A 222 24.54 -3.92 7.30
N ASP A 223 24.87 -5.16 7.68
CA ASP A 223 23.87 -6.18 7.98
C ASP A 223 23.27 -5.93 9.37
N ALA A 224 22.01 -5.53 9.39
CA ALA A 224 21.28 -5.23 10.61
C ALA A 224 20.70 -6.51 11.24
N PRO A 225 20.36 -6.50 12.53
CA PRO A 225 19.53 -7.54 13.13
C PRO A 225 18.21 -7.69 12.35
N PRO A 226 17.65 -8.92 12.27
CA PRO A 226 16.40 -9.14 11.55
C PRO A 226 15.27 -8.33 12.20
N ARG A 227 14.44 -7.75 11.34
CA ARG A 227 13.16 -7.14 11.71
C ARG A 227 12.04 -8.10 11.31
N GLN A 228 10.80 -7.67 11.53
CA GLN A 228 9.61 -8.39 11.08
C GLN A 228 9.72 -8.75 9.61
N ASN A 229 9.43 -10.00 9.29
CA ASN A 229 9.29 -10.47 7.93
C ASN A 229 7.90 -10.04 7.41
N LEU A 230 7.85 -9.45 6.21
CA LEU A 230 6.61 -9.01 5.56
C LEU A 230 6.60 -9.52 4.11
N TRP A 231 7.09 -10.72 3.94
CA TRP A 231 7.25 -11.36 2.63
C TRP A 231 5.92 -11.93 2.14
N MET A 232 5.32 -11.27 1.18
CA MET A 232 4.02 -11.68 0.64
C MET A 232 4.16 -12.55 -0.60
N ASN A 233 3.27 -13.54 -0.71
CA ASN A 233 3.00 -14.28 -1.94
C ASN A 233 1.81 -13.60 -2.64
N CYS A 234 2.06 -12.99 -3.80
CA CYS A 234 1.05 -12.29 -4.59
C CYS A 234 0.40 -13.15 -5.69
N GLU A 235 0.57 -14.47 -5.65
CA GLU A 235 0.09 -15.39 -6.69
C GLU A 235 -1.42 -15.29 -6.95
N LYS A 236 -2.23 -15.06 -5.90
CA LYS A 236 -3.69 -14.91 -6.00
C LYS A 236 -4.08 -13.75 -6.92
N ALA A 237 -3.49 -12.58 -6.72
CA ALA A 237 -3.73 -11.41 -7.56
C ALA A 237 -3.14 -11.59 -8.97
N ARG A 238 -1.94 -12.17 -9.07
CA ARG A 238 -1.25 -12.43 -10.35
C ARG A 238 -2.04 -13.38 -11.26
N LYS A 239 -2.66 -14.43 -10.72
CA LYS A 239 -3.53 -15.32 -11.49
C LYS A 239 -4.77 -14.63 -12.08
N LEU A 240 -5.13 -13.46 -11.57
CA LEU A 240 -6.24 -12.63 -12.03
C LEU A 240 -5.76 -11.45 -12.89
N GLY A 241 -4.49 -11.44 -13.32
CA GLY A 241 -3.92 -10.45 -14.24
C GLY A 241 -3.40 -9.18 -13.58
N VAL A 242 -3.28 -9.14 -12.25
CA VAL A 242 -2.61 -8.05 -11.52
C VAL A 242 -1.14 -8.40 -11.43
N GLU A 243 -0.33 -7.75 -12.27
CA GLU A 243 1.09 -8.06 -12.40
C GLU A 243 1.96 -6.85 -12.05
N PHE A 244 2.96 -7.08 -11.23
CA PHE A 244 3.98 -6.09 -10.87
C PHE A 244 5.33 -6.48 -11.46
N LEU A 245 6.15 -5.49 -11.76
CA LEU A 245 7.57 -5.72 -11.94
C LEU A 245 8.14 -6.33 -10.64
N THR A 246 9.18 -7.15 -10.77
CA THR A 246 9.97 -7.58 -9.60
C THR A 246 10.55 -6.36 -8.89
N VAL A 247 10.92 -6.50 -7.62
CA VAL A 247 11.52 -5.40 -6.84
C VAL A 247 12.69 -4.75 -7.58
N ASP A 248 13.59 -5.54 -8.17
CA ASP A 248 14.77 -5.04 -8.88
C ASP A 248 14.39 -4.30 -10.17
N GLU A 249 13.45 -4.85 -10.94
CA GLU A 249 12.95 -4.22 -12.16
C GLU A 249 12.23 -2.91 -11.84
N GLY A 250 11.41 -2.88 -10.79
CA GLY A 250 10.71 -1.69 -10.34
C GLY A 250 11.65 -0.57 -9.89
N LEU A 251 12.69 -0.89 -9.11
CA LEU A 251 13.72 0.06 -8.68
C LEU A 251 14.48 0.64 -9.90
N LYS A 252 14.84 -0.23 -10.85
CA LYS A 252 15.48 0.19 -12.09
C LYS A 252 14.56 1.06 -12.96
N ALA A 253 13.28 0.70 -13.07
CA ALA A 253 12.29 1.48 -13.81
C ALA A 253 12.11 2.87 -13.19
N CYS A 254 11.97 2.95 -11.87
CA CYS A 254 11.87 4.23 -11.16
C CYS A 254 13.11 5.09 -11.38
N ALA A 255 14.33 4.51 -11.26
CA ALA A 255 15.56 5.25 -11.47
C ALA A 255 15.68 5.79 -12.92
N LYS A 256 15.21 5.04 -13.92
CA LYS A 256 15.16 5.50 -15.32
C LYS A 256 14.11 6.57 -15.54
N ASP A 257 12.91 6.43 -15.01
CA ASP A 257 11.81 7.41 -15.15
C ASP A 257 12.22 8.80 -14.64
N TYR A 258 13.13 8.85 -13.67
CA TYR A 258 13.67 10.09 -13.11
C TYR A 258 15.10 10.43 -13.52
N HIS A 259 15.62 9.80 -14.58
CA HIS A 259 16.93 10.07 -15.18
C HIS A 259 18.11 9.99 -14.19
N LEU A 260 18.07 9.01 -13.27
CA LEU A 260 19.12 8.78 -12.28
C LEU A 260 20.17 7.77 -12.77
N ILE A 261 19.85 7.02 -13.81
CA ILE A 261 20.70 6.05 -14.50
C ILE A 261 20.42 6.10 -16.00
#